data_1484179cc1ae0cc9884aa36f667b2230
#
_entry.id   1484179cc1ae0cc9884aa36f667b2230
#
_cell.length_a   1.000
_cell.length_b   1.000
_cell.length_c   1.000
_cell.angle_alpha   90.00
_cell.angle_beta   90.00
_cell.angle_gamma   90.00
#
_symmetry.space_group_name_H-M   'P 1'
#
loop_
_entity.id
_entity.type
_entity.pdbx_description
1 polymer ?
#
loop_
_entity_poly.entity_id
_entity_poly.type
_entity_poly.pdbx_seq_one_letter_code
_entity_poly.pdbx_strand_id
1 'polypeptide(L)'
;TMDDTALKSGETATVTIVFSEAVANFSSAADVTVVNGSLANMTSGDNITWTGVYTPNADVEDDTNVLTLGTTWTDSTGTAYGGAAVNTANFTIDTNTPSISAIATSAFSWGDYLNATEDNNDGTVSITTSGVENDQTVTITLNGQTYTNTVTDNATTVTITAGGLQGLDEGSVTMTADVSDAAGNAADQVTSSAFTYDVTAPTVNSAAMSDSALKSGETATLTITFSEAVTAFANADLTIPNGSLTAVSSADGGTTWTATYTPDADVEDTSNV
;
A
#
# COMPACT_ATOMS: atom_id res chain seq x y z
N THR A 1 -19.91 -19.61 30.08
CA THR A 1 -20.07 -19.38 28.63
C THR A 1 -19.43 -18.07 28.22
N MET A 2 -19.07 -17.94 26.97
CA MET A 2 -18.66 -16.69 26.34
C MET A 2 -19.63 -16.37 25.21
N ASP A 3 -19.89 -15.10 24.99
CA ASP A 3 -20.80 -14.63 23.93
C ASP A 3 -20.09 -14.52 22.56
N ASP A 4 -18.75 -14.41 22.58
CA ASP A 4 -17.90 -14.49 21.39
C ASP A 4 -16.81 -15.53 21.61
N THR A 5 -16.51 -16.35 20.60
CA THR A 5 -15.54 -17.45 20.65
C THR A 5 -14.48 -17.38 19.56
N ALA A 6 -14.41 -16.27 18.81
CA ALA A 6 -13.41 -16.01 17.79
C ALA A 6 -13.00 -14.53 17.86
N LEU A 7 -12.06 -14.23 18.73
CA LEU A 7 -11.70 -12.85 19.11
C LEU A 7 -10.50 -12.35 18.28
N LYS A 8 -10.66 -11.19 17.68
CA LYS A 8 -9.59 -10.47 16.98
C LYS A 8 -9.17 -9.19 17.70
N SER A 9 -8.23 -8.48 17.14
CA SER A 9 -7.69 -7.23 17.69
C SER A 9 -8.80 -6.21 17.98
N GLY A 10 -8.83 -5.69 19.21
CA GLY A 10 -9.80 -4.70 19.66
C GLY A 10 -11.15 -5.29 20.11
N GLU A 11 -11.40 -6.58 19.95
CA GLU A 11 -12.62 -7.23 20.40
C GLU A 11 -12.55 -7.68 21.86
N THR A 12 -13.71 -7.89 22.47
CA THR A 12 -13.86 -8.40 23.84
C THR A 12 -15.05 -9.35 23.87
N ALA A 13 -15.05 -10.28 24.84
CA ALA A 13 -16.18 -11.18 25.06
C ALA A 13 -16.75 -11.06 26.46
N THR A 14 -18.07 -11.19 26.60
CA THR A 14 -18.72 -11.31 27.90
C THR A 14 -18.64 -12.75 28.38
N VAL A 15 -18.00 -12.95 29.50
CA VAL A 15 -17.97 -14.23 30.22
C VAL A 15 -19.13 -14.28 31.20
N THR A 16 -19.93 -15.34 31.12
CA THR A 16 -21.04 -15.59 32.05
C THR A 16 -20.84 -16.92 32.78
N ILE A 17 -20.84 -16.87 34.09
CA ILE A 17 -20.85 -18.04 34.98
C ILE A 17 -22.18 -18.07 35.70
N VAL A 18 -22.88 -19.23 35.65
CA VAL A 18 -24.14 -19.44 36.36
C VAL A 18 -23.97 -20.59 37.33
N PHE A 19 -24.11 -20.31 38.62
CA PHE A 19 -24.06 -21.30 39.70
C PHE A 19 -25.47 -21.89 39.91
N SER A 20 -25.54 -23.09 40.50
CA SER A 20 -26.81 -23.74 40.83
C SER A 20 -27.53 -23.06 42.01
N GLU A 21 -26.81 -22.32 42.82
CA GLU A 21 -27.27 -21.54 43.98
C GLU A 21 -26.37 -20.33 44.25
N ALA A 22 -26.77 -19.46 45.17
CA ALA A 22 -26.01 -18.29 45.53
C ALA A 22 -24.64 -18.65 46.17
N VAL A 23 -23.56 -18.10 45.61
CA VAL A 23 -22.20 -18.34 46.10
C VAL A 23 -21.70 -17.20 46.94
N ALA A 24 -20.81 -17.54 47.90
CA ALA A 24 -20.04 -16.59 48.69
C ALA A 24 -18.54 -16.76 48.38
N ASN A 25 -17.75 -15.72 48.64
CA ASN A 25 -16.29 -15.70 48.47
C ASN A 25 -15.80 -15.98 47.02
N PHE A 26 -16.71 -16.00 46.00
CA PHE A 26 -16.27 -16.09 44.62
C PHE A 26 -15.60 -14.78 44.20
N SER A 27 -14.45 -14.91 43.57
CA SER A 27 -13.69 -13.80 42.98
C SER A 27 -13.09 -14.23 41.66
N SER A 28 -13.41 -13.57 40.58
CA SER A 28 -12.82 -13.90 39.26
C SER A 28 -11.31 -13.88 39.27
N ALA A 29 -10.68 -13.00 40.03
CA ALA A 29 -9.22 -12.90 40.14
C ALA A 29 -8.57 -14.10 40.86
N ALA A 30 -9.29 -14.76 41.76
CA ALA A 30 -8.78 -15.90 42.53
C ALA A 30 -9.26 -17.26 41.98
N ASP A 31 -10.47 -17.29 41.47
CA ASP A 31 -11.18 -18.53 41.13
C ASP A 31 -11.25 -18.81 39.65
N VAL A 32 -10.89 -17.87 38.75
CA VAL A 32 -10.88 -18.08 37.29
C VAL A 32 -9.46 -17.98 36.77
N THR A 33 -8.97 -19.08 36.19
CA THR A 33 -7.72 -19.07 35.45
C THR A 33 -7.98 -18.52 34.06
N VAL A 34 -7.23 -17.49 33.69
CA VAL A 34 -7.34 -16.76 32.43
C VAL A 34 -6.09 -16.99 31.61
N VAL A 35 -6.23 -17.28 30.34
CA VAL A 35 -5.14 -17.46 29.38
C VAL A 35 -5.21 -16.37 28.30
N ASN A 36 -4.08 -15.97 27.76
CA ASN A 36 -3.92 -15.07 26.62
C ASN A 36 -4.74 -13.78 26.67
N GLY A 37 -5.07 -13.30 27.88
CA GLY A 37 -5.87 -12.09 28.05
C GLY A 37 -6.07 -11.73 29.52
N SER A 38 -7.04 -10.88 29.77
CA SER A 38 -7.48 -10.47 31.10
C SER A 38 -8.99 -10.57 31.24
N LEU A 39 -9.46 -10.95 32.40
CA LEU A 39 -10.89 -10.95 32.77
C LEU A 39 -11.12 -9.86 33.80
N ALA A 40 -11.96 -8.89 33.47
CA ALA A 40 -12.40 -7.87 34.43
C ALA A 40 -13.09 -8.54 35.63
N ASN A 41 -13.04 -7.89 36.82
CA ASN A 41 -13.74 -8.39 37.97
C ASN A 41 -15.20 -8.66 37.67
N MET A 42 -15.62 -9.91 37.82
CA MET A 42 -16.99 -10.31 37.58
C MET A 42 -17.92 -9.73 38.63
N THR A 43 -19.11 -9.38 38.24
CA THR A 43 -20.16 -8.82 39.10
C THR A 43 -21.43 -9.64 39.03
N SER A 44 -22.24 -9.62 40.09
CA SER A 44 -23.52 -10.30 40.16
C SER A 44 -24.51 -9.44 40.96
N GLY A 45 -25.79 -9.51 40.60
CA GLY A 45 -26.87 -8.91 41.36
C GLY A 45 -27.61 -9.89 42.27
N ASP A 46 -27.41 -11.20 42.08
CA ASP A 46 -28.09 -12.29 42.77
C ASP A 46 -27.15 -13.33 43.40
N ASN A 47 -25.84 -13.16 43.22
CA ASN A 47 -24.78 -14.11 43.57
C ASN A 47 -24.90 -15.49 42.87
N ILE A 48 -25.75 -15.62 41.86
CA ILE A 48 -25.98 -16.84 41.09
C ILE A 48 -25.40 -16.65 39.67
N THR A 49 -25.75 -15.53 39.03
CA THR A 49 -25.27 -15.20 37.66
C THR A 49 -24.22 -14.13 37.78
N TRP A 50 -23.01 -14.46 37.34
CA TRP A 50 -21.86 -13.57 37.34
C TRP A 50 -21.42 -13.26 35.91
N THR A 51 -21.15 -11.98 35.63
CA THR A 51 -20.69 -11.52 34.33
C THR A 51 -19.43 -10.67 34.44
N GLY A 52 -18.54 -10.82 33.48
CA GLY A 52 -17.32 -10.02 33.36
C GLY A 52 -16.86 -9.96 31.91
N VAL A 53 -16.03 -8.98 31.57
CA VAL A 53 -15.49 -8.80 30.21
C VAL A 53 -14.11 -9.43 30.14
N TYR A 54 -13.93 -10.32 29.18
CA TYR A 54 -12.65 -10.84 28.77
C TYR A 54 -12.08 -9.96 27.65
N THR A 55 -10.81 -9.60 27.77
CA THR A 55 -10.06 -8.83 26.76
C THR A 55 -8.80 -9.62 26.41
N PRO A 56 -8.60 -10.04 25.15
CA PRO A 56 -7.39 -10.72 24.73
C PRO A 56 -6.16 -9.80 24.83
N ASN A 57 -4.98 -10.40 24.99
CA ASN A 57 -3.72 -9.68 24.86
C ASN A 57 -3.48 -9.33 23.39
N ALA A 58 -2.64 -8.31 23.14
CA ALA A 58 -2.15 -8.02 21.81
C ALA A 58 -1.12 -9.09 21.37
N ASP A 59 -0.95 -9.24 20.06
CA ASP A 59 0.04 -10.11 19.41
C ASP A 59 -0.09 -11.59 19.85
N VAL A 60 -1.33 -12.07 19.94
CA VAL A 60 -1.67 -13.48 20.20
C VAL A 60 -2.31 -14.09 18.99
N GLU A 61 -1.87 -15.29 18.61
CA GLU A 61 -2.51 -16.18 17.66
C GLU A 61 -2.57 -17.56 18.31
N ASP A 62 -3.74 -17.99 18.74
CA ASP A 62 -3.95 -19.25 19.46
C ASP A 62 -5.36 -19.79 19.25
N ASP A 63 -5.45 -21.01 18.68
CA ASP A 63 -6.70 -21.70 18.38
C ASP A 63 -7.26 -22.49 19.57
N THR A 64 -6.54 -22.54 20.71
CA THR A 64 -6.86 -23.44 21.83
C THR A 64 -6.90 -22.74 23.18
N ASN A 65 -7.88 -21.91 23.40
CA ASN A 65 -8.05 -21.18 24.66
C ASN A 65 -9.25 -21.69 25.46
N VAL A 66 -9.08 -21.81 26.77
CA VAL A 66 -10.17 -22.07 27.71
C VAL A 66 -9.98 -21.23 28.98
N LEU A 67 -11.08 -20.70 29.52
CA LEU A 67 -11.10 -20.18 30.89
C LEU A 67 -11.50 -21.30 31.83
N THR A 68 -10.82 -21.44 32.96
CA THR A 68 -11.07 -22.49 33.94
C THR A 68 -11.58 -21.91 35.24
N LEU A 69 -12.81 -22.26 35.63
CA LEU A 69 -13.35 -21.99 36.96
C LEU A 69 -12.77 -23.01 37.91
N GLY A 70 -12.03 -22.51 38.92
CA GLY A 70 -11.45 -23.30 39.99
C GLY A 70 -12.49 -23.77 41.03
N THR A 71 -12.02 -24.23 42.17
CA THR A 71 -12.85 -24.92 43.20
C THR A 71 -12.77 -24.29 44.57
N THR A 72 -12.23 -23.07 44.71
CA THR A 72 -11.93 -22.44 46.02
C THR A 72 -13.08 -21.60 46.60
N TRP A 73 -14.19 -21.45 45.85
CA TRP A 73 -15.37 -20.73 46.28
C TRP A 73 -16.32 -21.62 47.14
N THR A 74 -17.22 -20.98 47.87
CA THR A 74 -18.20 -21.63 48.76
C THR A 74 -19.62 -21.20 48.42
N ASP A 75 -20.65 -21.98 48.86
CA ASP A 75 -22.03 -21.52 48.87
C ASP A 75 -22.25 -20.40 49.91
N SER A 76 -23.44 -19.87 49.99
CA SER A 76 -23.83 -18.82 50.94
C SER A 76 -23.81 -19.26 52.41
N THR A 77 -23.77 -20.59 52.67
CA THR A 77 -23.66 -21.19 54.03
C THR A 77 -22.22 -21.49 54.42
N GLY A 78 -21.25 -21.30 53.54
CA GLY A 78 -19.83 -21.58 53.76
C GLY A 78 -19.41 -23.00 53.38
N THR A 79 -20.25 -23.79 52.72
CA THR A 79 -19.88 -25.12 52.25
C THR A 79 -19.04 -24.98 50.98
N ALA A 80 -17.86 -25.62 51.00
CA ALA A 80 -16.93 -25.56 49.87
C ALA A 80 -17.46 -26.39 48.67
N TYR A 81 -17.19 -25.89 47.44
CA TYR A 81 -17.47 -26.65 46.23
C TYR A 81 -16.66 -27.96 46.22
N GLY A 82 -17.34 -29.07 46.05
CA GLY A 82 -16.74 -30.43 46.07
C GLY A 82 -16.52 -31.05 44.67
N GLY A 83 -16.81 -30.32 43.60
CA GLY A 83 -16.64 -30.81 42.24
C GLY A 83 -15.25 -30.53 41.67
N ALA A 84 -15.07 -30.91 40.40
CA ALA A 84 -13.86 -30.61 39.63
C ALA A 84 -13.94 -29.21 39.02
N ALA A 85 -12.77 -28.66 38.65
CA ALA A 85 -12.71 -27.42 37.86
C ALA A 85 -13.49 -27.53 36.54
N VAL A 86 -14.09 -26.43 36.10
CA VAL A 86 -14.96 -26.39 34.91
C VAL A 86 -14.35 -25.45 33.88
N ASN A 87 -14.22 -25.93 32.67
CA ASN A 87 -13.72 -25.14 31.55
C ASN A 87 -14.85 -24.52 30.72
N THR A 88 -14.58 -23.38 30.11
CA THR A 88 -15.37 -22.91 28.98
C THR A 88 -15.27 -23.90 27.79
N ALA A 89 -16.11 -23.73 26.78
CA ALA A 89 -15.80 -24.25 25.46
C ALA A 89 -14.48 -23.61 24.96
N ASN A 90 -13.82 -24.26 24.02
CA ASN A 90 -12.67 -23.68 23.33
C ASN A 90 -13.09 -22.38 22.60
N PHE A 91 -12.19 -21.41 22.60
CA PHE A 91 -12.29 -20.21 21.78
C PHE A 91 -10.95 -19.89 21.13
N THR A 92 -10.99 -19.13 20.03
CA THR A 92 -9.81 -18.73 19.27
C THR A 92 -9.49 -17.26 19.51
N ILE A 93 -8.22 -16.95 19.47
CA ILE A 93 -7.71 -15.57 19.53
C ILE A 93 -6.75 -15.38 18.38
N ASP A 94 -6.98 -14.35 17.60
CA ASP A 94 -6.02 -13.81 16.66
C ASP A 94 -6.04 -12.28 16.75
N THR A 95 -5.06 -11.73 17.43
CA THR A 95 -4.88 -10.28 17.59
C THR A 95 -3.61 -9.78 16.87
N ASN A 96 -2.95 -10.65 16.11
CA ASN A 96 -1.86 -10.24 15.24
C ASN A 96 -2.41 -9.32 14.15
N THR A 97 -1.72 -8.21 13.90
CA THR A 97 -2.07 -7.34 12.80
C THR A 97 -1.14 -7.61 11.62
N PRO A 98 -1.68 -7.87 10.42
CA PRO A 98 -0.86 -8.06 9.25
C PRO A 98 -0.23 -6.73 8.79
N SER A 99 0.69 -6.80 7.84
CA SER A 99 1.31 -5.61 7.26
C SER A 99 1.51 -5.75 5.75
N ILE A 100 1.57 -4.59 5.08
CA ILE A 100 1.96 -4.44 3.67
C ILE A 100 3.32 -3.74 3.65
N SER A 101 4.26 -4.27 2.88
CA SER A 101 5.56 -3.61 2.65
C SER A 101 5.39 -2.32 1.86
N ALA A 102 6.32 -1.37 2.00
CA ALA A 102 6.33 -0.15 1.21
C ALA A 102 6.31 -0.46 -0.31
N ILE A 103 5.42 0.20 -1.03
CA ILE A 103 5.22 0.00 -2.47
C ILE A 103 6.05 1.04 -3.22
N ALA A 104 7.26 0.65 -3.64
CA ALA A 104 8.14 1.47 -4.46
C ALA A 104 7.74 1.37 -5.94
N THR A 105 8.19 2.33 -6.77
CA THR A 105 7.93 2.32 -8.21
C THR A 105 8.53 1.09 -8.92
N SER A 106 9.56 0.47 -8.34
CA SER A 106 10.10 -0.82 -8.82
C SER A 106 9.10 -2.00 -8.72
N ALA A 107 7.99 -1.84 -7.97
CA ALA A 107 6.91 -2.80 -7.90
C ALA A 107 5.91 -2.66 -9.06
N PHE A 108 5.96 -1.57 -9.82
CA PHE A 108 5.09 -1.30 -10.95
C PHE A 108 5.69 -1.86 -12.25
N SER A 109 4.88 -2.44 -13.11
CA SER A 109 5.33 -2.92 -14.42
C SER A 109 5.80 -1.80 -15.37
N TRP A 110 5.41 -0.56 -15.09
CA TRP A 110 5.80 0.66 -15.84
C TRP A 110 6.88 1.49 -15.13
N GLY A 111 7.24 1.20 -13.87
CA GLY A 111 8.29 1.91 -13.14
C GLY A 111 7.91 3.33 -12.69
N ASP A 112 8.84 4.26 -12.85
CA ASP A 112 8.70 5.66 -12.39
C ASP A 112 7.81 6.52 -13.30
N TYR A 113 7.63 6.12 -14.56
CA TYR A 113 6.90 6.85 -15.60
C TYR A 113 5.92 5.91 -16.30
N LEU A 114 4.70 6.37 -16.49
CA LEU A 114 3.67 5.71 -17.28
C LEU A 114 3.36 6.59 -18.50
N ASN A 115 3.60 6.09 -19.70
CA ASN A 115 3.46 6.83 -20.95
C ASN A 115 2.31 6.29 -21.83
N ALA A 116 2.00 7.00 -22.94
CA ALA A 116 0.94 6.68 -23.89
C ALA A 116 1.08 5.31 -24.61
N THR A 117 2.21 4.63 -24.51
CA THR A 117 2.37 3.27 -25.05
C THR A 117 2.04 2.22 -23.99
N GLU A 118 2.42 2.49 -22.77
CA GLU A 118 2.26 1.56 -21.63
C GLU A 118 0.81 1.54 -21.14
N ASP A 119 0.12 2.68 -21.10
CA ASP A 119 -1.27 2.80 -20.65
C ASP A 119 -2.28 2.09 -21.58
N ASN A 120 -1.87 1.73 -22.79
CA ASN A 120 -2.68 0.92 -23.70
C ASN A 120 -2.73 -0.58 -23.36
N ASN A 121 -1.97 -1.00 -22.34
CA ASN A 121 -1.91 -2.38 -21.86
C ASN A 121 -2.25 -2.41 -20.38
N ASP A 122 -2.71 -3.56 -19.91
CA ASP A 122 -2.87 -3.79 -18.48
C ASP A 122 -1.51 -3.69 -17.77
N GLY A 123 -1.48 -2.91 -16.71
CA GLY A 123 -0.32 -2.80 -15.83
C GLY A 123 -0.42 -3.72 -14.63
N THR A 124 0.69 -3.98 -13.96
CA THR A 124 0.72 -4.80 -12.74
C THR A 124 1.47 -4.13 -11.61
N VAL A 125 1.01 -4.40 -10.39
CA VAL A 125 1.63 -3.95 -9.14
C VAL A 125 1.92 -5.16 -8.27
N SER A 126 3.18 -5.35 -7.89
CA SER A 126 3.60 -6.42 -6.99
C SER A 126 3.51 -5.95 -5.54
N ILE A 127 2.78 -6.69 -4.71
CA ILE A 127 2.57 -6.40 -3.30
C ILE A 127 3.17 -7.54 -2.47
N THR A 128 3.91 -7.19 -1.43
CA THR A 128 4.41 -8.11 -0.41
C THR A 128 3.73 -7.80 0.91
N THR A 129 3.22 -8.85 1.55
CA THR A 129 2.53 -8.78 2.85
C THR A 129 3.30 -9.57 3.92
N SER A 130 2.91 -9.45 5.16
CA SER A 130 3.36 -10.29 6.27
C SER A 130 2.23 -10.50 7.25
N GLY A 131 2.07 -11.73 7.77
CA GLY A 131 0.97 -12.08 8.67
C GLY A 131 -0.38 -12.13 7.96
N VAL A 132 -0.40 -12.45 6.66
CA VAL A 132 -1.63 -12.60 5.87
C VAL A 132 -1.67 -14.02 5.33
N GLU A 133 -2.74 -14.74 5.59
CA GLU A 133 -2.93 -16.11 5.10
C GLU A 133 -3.20 -16.11 3.58
N ASN A 134 -2.97 -17.26 2.98
CA ASN A 134 -3.31 -17.47 1.57
C ASN A 134 -4.81 -17.24 1.33
N ASP A 135 -5.15 -16.83 0.11
CA ASP A 135 -6.50 -16.54 -0.35
C ASP A 135 -7.13 -15.25 0.24
N GLN A 136 -6.44 -14.52 1.13
CA GLN A 136 -6.90 -13.21 1.56
C GLN A 136 -6.72 -12.18 0.42
N THR A 137 -7.64 -11.21 0.35
CA THR A 137 -7.70 -10.27 -0.77
C THR A 137 -6.94 -8.99 -0.45
N VAL A 138 -5.92 -8.68 -1.28
CA VAL A 138 -5.33 -7.33 -1.38
C VAL A 138 -6.19 -6.47 -2.29
N THR A 139 -6.47 -5.25 -1.85
CA THR A 139 -7.17 -4.23 -2.64
C THR A 139 -6.24 -3.06 -2.89
N ILE A 140 -6.00 -2.73 -4.16
CA ILE A 140 -5.37 -1.48 -4.58
C ILE A 140 -6.46 -0.48 -4.97
N THR A 141 -6.36 0.75 -4.49
CA THR A 141 -7.19 1.86 -4.92
C THR A 141 -6.34 2.86 -5.70
N LEU A 142 -6.67 3.06 -6.98
CA LEU A 142 -6.03 4.01 -7.89
C LEU A 142 -7.12 4.90 -8.51
N ASN A 143 -7.00 6.22 -8.36
CA ASN A 143 -7.96 7.19 -8.88
C ASN A 143 -9.43 6.85 -8.54
N GLY A 144 -9.68 6.36 -7.31
CA GLY A 144 -11.02 5.97 -6.83
C GLY A 144 -11.55 4.64 -7.40
N GLN A 145 -10.80 3.95 -8.26
CA GLN A 145 -11.12 2.60 -8.73
C GLN A 145 -10.37 1.56 -7.91
N THR A 146 -10.98 0.41 -7.68
CA THR A 146 -10.39 -0.69 -6.91
C THR A 146 -10.02 -1.87 -7.81
N TYR A 147 -8.85 -2.44 -7.53
CA TYR A 147 -8.29 -3.61 -8.21
C TYR A 147 -7.86 -4.60 -7.15
N THR A 148 -8.16 -5.87 -7.35
CA THR A 148 -7.94 -6.89 -6.31
C THR A 148 -7.24 -8.11 -6.86
N ASN A 149 -6.49 -8.79 -5.98
CA ASN A 149 -6.03 -10.16 -6.18
C ASN A 149 -5.78 -10.82 -4.83
N THR A 150 -5.69 -12.15 -4.80
CA THR A 150 -5.46 -12.92 -3.58
C THR A 150 -3.98 -13.09 -3.27
N VAL A 151 -3.67 -13.19 -1.98
CA VAL A 151 -2.32 -13.46 -1.46
C VAL A 151 -1.98 -14.95 -1.64
N THR A 152 -0.75 -15.22 -2.02
CA THR A 152 -0.15 -16.57 -1.98
C THR A 152 1.29 -16.41 -1.49
N ASP A 153 1.64 -17.11 -0.41
CA ASP A 153 2.97 -17.07 0.20
C ASP A 153 3.46 -15.65 0.51
N ASN A 154 2.58 -14.83 1.12
CA ASN A 154 2.82 -13.43 1.47
C ASN A 154 3.11 -12.50 0.28
N ALA A 155 2.68 -12.86 -0.92
CA ALA A 155 2.84 -12.03 -2.11
C ALA A 155 1.60 -12.10 -3.00
N THR A 156 1.39 -11.04 -3.77
CA THR A 156 0.40 -11.00 -4.85
C THR A 156 0.81 -10.02 -5.92
N THR A 157 0.26 -10.18 -7.12
CA THR A 157 0.41 -9.23 -8.21
C THR A 157 -0.98 -8.79 -8.63
N VAL A 158 -1.30 -7.54 -8.38
CA VAL A 158 -2.60 -6.95 -8.74
C VAL A 158 -2.52 -6.36 -10.15
N THR A 159 -3.48 -6.68 -11.00
CA THR A 159 -3.58 -6.16 -12.35
C THR A 159 -4.47 -4.91 -12.36
N ILE A 160 -3.96 -3.83 -12.93
CA ILE A 160 -4.68 -2.59 -13.20
C ILE A 160 -4.99 -2.60 -14.70
N THR A 161 -6.26 -2.48 -15.06
CA THR A 161 -6.67 -2.52 -16.48
C THR A 161 -6.16 -1.30 -17.23
N ALA A 162 -5.93 -1.45 -18.55
CA ALA A 162 -5.58 -0.34 -19.45
C ALA A 162 -6.55 0.84 -19.31
N GLY A 163 -7.86 0.57 -19.24
CA GLY A 163 -8.86 1.62 -19.03
C GLY A 163 -8.75 2.34 -17.70
N GLY A 164 -8.23 1.68 -16.66
CA GLY A 164 -7.94 2.29 -15.37
C GLY A 164 -6.71 3.21 -15.41
N LEU A 165 -5.69 2.82 -16.16
CA LEU A 165 -4.49 3.64 -16.39
C LEU A 165 -4.80 4.87 -17.25
N GLN A 166 -5.55 4.70 -18.35
CA GLN A 166 -5.99 5.79 -19.23
C GLN A 166 -6.97 6.77 -18.58
N GLY A 167 -7.57 6.40 -17.45
CA GLY A 167 -8.44 7.27 -16.66
C GLY A 167 -7.71 8.19 -15.70
N LEU A 168 -6.37 8.18 -15.66
CA LEU A 168 -5.57 9.05 -14.80
C LEU A 168 -5.47 10.46 -15.37
N ASP A 169 -5.28 11.44 -14.48
CA ASP A 169 -4.85 12.77 -14.87
C ASP A 169 -3.32 12.83 -14.97
N GLU A 170 -2.79 13.54 -15.98
CA GLU A 170 -1.33 13.74 -16.12
C GLU A 170 -0.72 14.38 -14.88
N GLY A 171 0.46 13.93 -14.52
CA GLY A 171 1.24 14.41 -13.39
C GLY A 171 1.60 13.32 -12.40
N SER A 172 1.78 13.72 -11.14
CA SER A 172 2.21 12.82 -10.06
C SER A 172 1.02 12.03 -9.51
N VAL A 173 1.11 10.71 -9.55
CA VAL A 173 0.05 9.76 -9.15
C VAL A 173 0.57 8.84 -8.06
N THR A 174 -0.30 8.52 -7.09
CA THR A 174 -0.09 7.49 -6.06
C THR A 174 -1.28 6.56 -6.01
N MET A 175 -1.10 5.39 -5.42
CA MET A 175 -2.17 4.45 -5.11
C MET A 175 -2.10 4.02 -3.65
N THR A 176 -3.20 3.48 -3.11
CA THR A 176 -3.21 2.88 -1.78
C THR A 176 -3.45 1.39 -1.86
N ALA A 177 -2.96 0.65 -0.87
CA ALA A 177 -3.18 -0.77 -0.74
C ALA A 177 -3.69 -1.11 0.66
N ASP A 178 -4.65 -2.03 0.72
CA ASP A 178 -5.31 -2.54 1.91
C ASP A 178 -5.36 -4.07 1.87
N VAL A 179 -5.26 -4.70 3.05
CA VAL A 179 -5.47 -6.13 3.24
C VAL A 179 -5.89 -6.40 4.69
N SER A 180 -6.63 -7.48 4.92
CA SER A 180 -6.85 -8.04 6.25
C SER A 180 -6.42 -9.51 6.26
N ASP A 181 -6.10 -10.04 7.45
CA ASP A 181 -5.89 -11.47 7.67
C ASP A 181 -7.23 -12.26 7.68
N ALA A 182 -7.16 -13.56 7.93
CA ALA A 182 -8.34 -14.43 7.96
C ALA A 182 -9.26 -14.17 9.17
N ALA A 183 -8.72 -13.67 10.28
CA ALA A 183 -9.50 -13.26 11.45
C ALA A 183 -10.20 -11.90 11.23
N GLY A 184 -9.77 -11.14 10.22
CA GLY A 184 -10.28 -9.82 9.88
C GLY A 184 -9.55 -8.68 10.61
N ASN A 185 -8.30 -8.89 11.09
CA ASN A 185 -7.46 -7.79 11.52
C ASN A 185 -6.93 -7.06 10.27
N ALA A 186 -7.14 -5.76 10.20
CA ALA A 186 -6.71 -4.97 9.06
C ALA A 186 -5.25 -4.54 9.22
N ALA A 187 -4.49 -4.61 8.12
CA ALA A 187 -3.20 -3.93 8.02
C ALA A 187 -3.39 -2.41 8.00
N ASP A 188 -2.36 -1.69 8.43
CA ASP A 188 -2.30 -0.25 8.14
C ASP A 188 -2.27 -0.05 6.61
N GLN A 189 -3.12 0.88 6.12
CA GLN A 189 -3.14 1.23 4.71
C GLN A 189 -1.79 1.79 4.27
N VAL A 190 -1.26 1.29 3.16
CA VAL A 190 0.01 1.76 2.58
C VAL A 190 -0.25 2.59 1.34
N THR A 191 0.35 3.79 1.29
CA THR A 191 0.41 4.60 0.07
C THR A 191 1.71 4.31 -0.67
N SER A 192 1.63 4.11 -1.98
CA SER A 192 2.79 3.85 -2.83
C SER A 192 3.70 5.07 -2.96
N SER A 193 4.94 4.86 -3.41
CA SER A 193 5.73 5.92 -4.02
C SER A 193 4.97 6.50 -5.22
N ALA A 194 5.16 7.79 -5.47
CA ALA A 194 4.56 8.44 -6.63
C ALA A 194 5.26 8.01 -7.91
N PHE A 195 4.49 7.86 -8.99
CA PHE A 195 4.97 7.76 -10.36
C PHE A 195 4.41 8.93 -11.18
N THR A 196 5.02 9.22 -12.32
CA THR A 196 4.52 10.26 -13.23
C THR A 196 3.73 9.63 -14.37
N TYR A 197 2.49 10.06 -14.56
CA TYR A 197 1.69 9.76 -15.75
C TYR A 197 1.81 10.90 -16.74
N ASP A 198 2.29 10.61 -17.95
CA ASP A 198 2.53 11.60 -19.01
C ASP A 198 2.31 10.94 -20.37
N VAL A 199 1.26 11.35 -21.06
CA VAL A 199 0.85 10.87 -22.39
C VAL A 199 0.94 11.96 -23.45
N THR A 200 1.31 13.18 -23.05
CA THR A 200 1.47 14.31 -23.96
C THR A 200 2.82 14.23 -24.65
N ALA A 201 2.82 14.13 -25.98
CA ALA A 201 4.06 14.11 -26.73
C ALA A 201 4.72 15.50 -26.81
N PRO A 202 6.04 15.61 -26.71
CA PRO A 202 6.75 16.88 -26.83
C PRO A 202 6.55 17.51 -28.22
N THR A 203 6.44 18.83 -28.24
CA THR A 203 6.37 19.63 -29.48
C THR A 203 7.50 20.64 -29.54
N VAL A 204 7.90 21.01 -30.76
CA VAL A 204 8.89 22.07 -30.95
C VAL A 204 8.21 23.43 -30.83
N ASN A 205 8.55 24.20 -29.79
CA ASN A 205 8.04 25.56 -29.59
C ASN A 205 8.75 26.57 -30.52
N SER A 206 10.08 26.40 -30.68
CA SER A 206 10.85 27.29 -31.56
C SER A 206 12.15 26.61 -32.02
N ALA A 207 12.60 27.00 -33.22
CA ALA A 207 13.95 26.77 -33.71
C ALA A 207 14.47 28.12 -34.26
N ALA A 208 15.59 28.59 -33.76
CA ALA A 208 16.11 29.90 -34.12
C ALA A 208 17.66 29.91 -34.21
N MET A 209 18.14 30.65 -35.17
CA MET A 209 19.57 30.98 -35.33
C MET A 209 19.86 32.33 -34.70
N SER A 210 20.99 32.50 -34.03
CA SER A 210 21.43 33.79 -33.48
C SER A 210 21.83 34.83 -34.55
N ASP A 211 22.16 34.34 -35.73
CA ASP A 211 22.42 35.15 -36.93
C ASP A 211 21.89 34.40 -38.15
N SER A 212 21.12 35.11 -38.98
CA SER A 212 20.51 34.60 -40.23
C SER A 212 21.22 35.05 -41.51
N ALA A 213 22.35 35.76 -41.41
CA ALA A 213 23.12 36.32 -42.54
C ALA A 213 24.62 36.12 -42.34
N LEU A 214 25.04 34.86 -42.37
CA LEU A 214 26.45 34.47 -42.09
C LEU A 214 27.38 34.73 -43.28
N LYS A 215 28.54 35.33 -42.99
CA LYS A 215 29.65 35.53 -43.89
C LYS A 215 30.69 34.45 -43.70
N SER A 216 31.66 34.39 -44.61
CA SER A 216 32.80 33.48 -44.50
C SER A 216 33.54 33.62 -43.17
N GLY A 217 33.63 32.54 -42.41
CA GLY A 217 34.29 32.47 -41.10
C GLY A 217 33.43 32.87 -39.90
N GLU A 218 32.20 33.29 -40.12
CA GLU A 218 31.20 33.52 -39.04
C GLU A 218 30.51 32.21 -38.65
N THR A 219 29.99 32.17 -37.42
CA THR A 219 29.21 31.06 -36.89
C THR A 219 27.94 31.58 -36.19
N ALA A 220 26.92 30.78 -36.11
CA ALA A 220 25.72 31.12 -35.37
C ALA A 220 25.32 30.02 -34.36
N THR A 221 24.66 30.42 -33.31
CA THR A 221 24.07 29.48 -32.36
C THR A 221 22.67 29.09 -32.83
N LEU A 222 22.47 27.81 -33.08
CA LEU A 222 21.13 27.22 -33.21
C LEU A 222 20.57 27.00 -31.80
N THR A 223 19.36 27.47 -31.56
CA THR A 223 18.60 27.20 -30.32
C THR A 223 17.27 26.55 -30.69
N ILE A 224 16.98 25.39 -30.13
CA ILE A 224 15.71 24.66 -30.27
C ILE A 224 15.08 24.55 -28.90
N THR A 225 13.80 24.95 -28.79
CA THR A 225 13.04 24.84 -27.53
C THR A 225 11.85 23.93 -27.74
N PHE A 226 11.70 22.97 -26.85
CA PHE A 226 10.56 22.04 -26.82
C PHE A 226 9.53 22.48 -25.77
N SER A 227 8.31 21.94 -25.85
CA SER A 227 7.24 22.15 -24.88
C SER A 227 7.55 21.53 -23.52
N GLU A 228 8.38 20.50 -23.50
CA GLU A 228 8.79 19.73 -22.35
C GLU A 228 10.22 19.18 -22.54
N ALA A 229 10.75 18.51 -21.54
CA ALA A 229 12.06 17.90 -21.58
C ALA A 229 12.10 16.69 -22.53
N VAL A 230 12.95 16.71 -23.53
CA VAL A 230 13.19 15.59 -24.45
C VAL A 230 14.52 14.92 -24.14
N THR A 231 14.58 13.61 -24.31
CA THR A 231 15.77 12.79 -24.16
C THR A 231 16.22 12.26 -25.51
N ALA A 232 17.51 11.90 -25.63
CA ALA A 232 18.09 11.33 -26.84
C ALA A 232 18.04 12.21 -28.11
N PHE A 233 17.72 13.51 -28.00
CA PHE A 233 17.80 14.43 -29.12
C PHE A 233 19.26 14.62 -29.55
N ALA A 234 19.54 14.48 -30.83
CA ALA A 234 20.89 14.47 -31.39
C ALA A 234 20.94 15.15 -32.77
N ASN A 235 22.15 15.43 -33.27
CA ASN A 235 22.31 15.98 -34.63
C ASN A 235 21.73 15.12 -35.73
N ALA A 236 21.54 13.80 -35.49
CA ALA A 236 20.93 12.89 -36.45
C ALA A 236 19.43 13.20 -36.68
N ASP A 237 18.78 13.90 -35.77
CA ASP A 237 17.39 14.31 -35.86
C ASP A 237 17.19 15.63 -36.62
N LEU A 238 18.30 16.24 -37.06
CA LEU A 238 18.33 17.51 -37.80
C LEU A 238 18.81 17.32 -39.23
N THR A 239 18.19 18.01 -40.17
CA THR A 239 18.72 18.20 -41.51
C THR A 239 19.54 19.50 -41.54
N ILE A 240 20.81 19.41 -41.86
CA ILE A 240 21.76 20.55 -41.81
C ILE A 240 22.23 20.84 -43.23
N PRO A 241 21.65 21.83 -43.93
CA PRO A 241 22.11 22.21 -45.26
C PRO A 241 23.34 23.11 -45.18
N ASN A 242 24.23 22.99 -46.14
CA ASN A 242 25.30 23.93 -46.44
C ASN A 242 26.22 24.28 -45.24
N GLY A 243 26.39 23.33 -44.31
CA GLY A 243 27.25 23.54 -43.14
C GLY A 243 27.30 22.35 -42.21
N SER A 244 27.81 22.60 -41.01
CA SER A 244 27.90 21.60 -39.93
C SER A 244 27.48 22.16 -38.59
N LEU A 245 27.02 21.29 -37.68
CA LEU A 245 26.72 21.61 -36.30
C LEU A 245 27.69 20.91 -35.34
N THR A 246 28.09 21.63 -34.27
CA THR A 246 28.63 20.92 -33.12
C THR A 246 27.57 19.98 -32.54
N ALA A 247 27.93 19.05 -31.68
CA ALA A 247 26.92 18.23 -31.00
C ALA A 247 25.91 19.12 -30.27
N VAL A 248 24.62 18.85 -30.47
CA VAL A 248 23.56 19.51 -29.70
C VAL A 248 23.69 19.17 -28.23
N SER A 249 23.44 20.14 -27.35
CA SER A 249 23.51 19.94 -25.89
C SER A 249 22.45 20.77 -25.20
N SER A 250 21.99 20.28 -24.05
CA SER A 250 21.05 20.97 -23.16
C SER A 250 21.67 21.19 -21.78
N ALA A 251 21.41 22.34 -21.20
CA ALA A 251 21.86 22.71 -19.85
C ALA A 251 20.69 22.79 -18.85
N ASP A 252 19.44 22.66 -19.32
CA ASP A 252 18.20 22.81 -18.55
C ASP A 252 17.39 21.51 -18.43
N GLY A 253 18.03 20.37 -18.65
CA GLY A 253 17.40 19.07 -18.52
C GLY A 253 16.64 18.60 -19.75
N GLY A 254 16.82 19.23 -20.94
CA GLY A 254 16.28 18.74 -22.21
C GLY A 254 15.18 19.62 -22.82
N THR A 255 14.83 20.74 -22.18
CA THR A 255 13.81 21.64 -22.74
C THR A 255 14.38 22.57 -23.81
N THR A 256 15.63 23.07 -23.60
CA THR A 256 16.33 23.92 -24.57
C THR A 256 17.62 23.25 -25.01
N TRP A 257 17.79 23.13 -26.32
CA TRP A 257 18.98 22.54 -26.93
C TRP A 257 19.71 23.57 -27.80
N THR A 258 21.03 23.56 -27.71
CA THR A 258 21.88 24.50 -28.46
C THR A 258 23.00 23.79 -29.18
N ALA A 259 23.39 24.32 -30.30
CA ALA A 259 24.61 23.93 -31.05
C ALA A 259 25.18 25.12 -31.82
N THR A 260 26.47 25.06 -32.15
CA THR A 260 27.09 26.06 -33.04
C THR A 260 27.04 25.57 -34.48
N TYR A 261 26.43 26.34 -35.35
CA TYR A 261 26.42 26.13 -36.78
C TYR A 261 27.61 26.84 -37.42
N THR A 262 28.29 26.15 -38.34
CA THR A 262 29.38 26.66 -39.14
C THR A 262 29.04 26.41 -40.63
N PRO A 263 28.89 27.44 -41.48
CA PRO A 263 28.61 27.28 -42.88
C PRO A 263 29.79 26.66 -43.64
N ASP A 264 29.53 25.92 -44.70
CA ASP A 264 30.55 25.43 -45.61
C ASP A 264 31.20 26.60 -46.37
N ALA A 265 32.44 26.40 -46.83
CA ALA A 265 33.15 27.39 -47.64
C ALA A 265 32.50 27.51 -49.04
N ASP A 266 32.59 28.70 -49.61
CA ASP A 266 32.17 28.98 -51.00
C ASP A 266 30.71 28.70 -51.33
N VAL A 267 29.83 28.81 -50.31
CA VAL A 267 28.36 28.70 -50.48
C VAL A 267 27.74 30.11 -50.54
N GLU A 268 26.88 30.30 -51.56
CA GLU A 268 25.99 31.45 -51.70
C GLU A 268 24.57 30.93 -51.88
N ASP A 269 23.81 30.95 -50.75
CA ASP A 269 22.39 30.47 -50.74
C ASP A 269 21.58 31.37 -49.83
N THR A 270 20.45 31.88 -50.36
CA THR A 270 19.53 32.78 -49.66
C THR A 270 18.29 32.08 -49.10
N SER A 271 18.23 30.75 -49.24
CA SER A 271 17.04 29.94 -48.95
C SER A 271 17.33 28.71 -48.06
N ASN A 272 18.30 28.81 -47.13
CA ASN A 272 18.58 27.75 -46.19
C ASN A 272 17.49 27.65 -45.09
N VAL A 273 16.94 26.47 -44.89
CA VAL A 273 15.95 26.15 -43.84
C VAL A 273 16.27 24.81 -43.19
#